data_46d4c74de70960d5edfe9d11088ded35
#
_entry.id   46d4c74de70960d5edfe9d11088ded35
#
_cell.length_a   1.000
_cell.length_b   1.000
_cell.length_c   1.000
_cell.angle_alpha   90.00
_cell.angle_beta   90.00
_cell.angle_gamma   90.00
#
_symmetry.space_group_name_H-M   'P 1'
#
loop_
_entity.id
_entity.type
_entity.pdbx_description
1 polymer ?
#
loop_
_entity_poly.entity_id
_entity_poly.type
_entity_poly.pdbx_seq_one_letter_code
_entity_poly.pdbx_strand_id
1 'polypeptide(L)'
;MGTVTWDAPDGDHPARRAVRAAMAAAAGGRKQEWLALFAPDTVIEDPVGPSMLDPEGKGHRGPDGIERFWDENIARVRKFHFRVSDSFANGPACANVVTITATLDGGTTTTIDCLTVYTVDDDGLITSFRAHWEPDRVMATLTSPQDAGKRFQGHAPSPAP
;
A
#
# COMPACT_ATOMS: atom_id res chain seq x y z
N MET A 1 4.61 5.12 -13.73
CA MET A 1 3.50 5.53 -12.86
C MET A 1 2.71 4.32 -12.40
N GLY A 2 2.16 4.41 -11.24
CA GLY A 2 1.43 3.32 -10.64
C GLY A 2 -0.02 3.21 -11.12
N THR A 3 -0.68 2.14 -10.74
CA THR A 3 -2.07 1.85 -11.10
C THR A 3 -2.84 1.29 -9.91
N VAL A 4 -4.18 1.44 -9.96
CA VAL A 4 -5.09 0.82 -9.00
C VAL A 4 -6.08 -0.03 -9.77
N THR A 5 -6.16 -1.32 -9.44
CA THR A 5 -7.19 -2.24 -9.91
C THR A 5 -8.17 -2.48 -8.77
N TRP A 6 -9.43 -2.15 -8.99
CA TRP A 6 -10.48 -2.32 -8.01
C TRP A 6 -11.45 -3.41 -8.46
N ASP A 7 -11.28 -4.61 -7.92
CA ASP A 7 -12.10 -5.80 -8.20
C ASP A 7 -13.17 -6.04 -7.11
N ALA A 8 -13.21 -5.17 -6.11
CA ALA A 8 -14.09 -5.23 -4.95
C ALA A 8 -15.43 -4.51 -5.20
N PRO A 9 -16.43 -4.68 -4.32
CA PRO A 9 -17.62 -3.85 -4.29
C PRO A 9 -17.26 -2.36 -4.22
N ASP A 10 -17.96 -1.52 -4.99
CA ASP A 10 -17.65 -0.09 -5.19
C ASP A 10 -18.78 0.85 -4.75
N GLY A 11 -19.76 0.34 -4.01
CA GLY A 11 -20.84 1.13 -3.46
C GLY A 11 -20.35 2.40 -2.76
N ASP A 12 -21.05 3.50 -2.95
CA ASP A 12 -20.65 4.80 -2.41
C ASP A 12 -20.67 4.82 -0.88
N HIS A 13 -19.53 5.19 -0.30
CA HIS A 13 -19.35 5.33 1.14
C HIS A 13 -18.17 6.27 1.43
N PRO A 14 -18.27 7.19 2.42
CA PRO A 14 -17.20 8.17 2.68
C PRO A 14 -15.83 7.54 2.92
N ALA A 15 -15.76 6.49 3.73
CA ALA A 15 -14.49 5.81 4.00
C ALA A 15 -13.94 5.10 2.76
N ARG A 16 -14.77 4.49 1.92
CA ARG A 16 -14.33 3.86 0.67
C ARG A 16 -13.84 4.89 -0.35
N ARG A 17 -14.48 6.06 -0.44
CA ARG A 17 -13.98 7.18 -1.27
C ARG A 17 -12.59 7.60 -0.82
N ALA A 18 -12.36 7.74 0.48
CA ALA A 18 -11.05 8.10 1.03
C ALA A 18 -9.97 7.05 0.69
N VAL A 19 -10.27 5.76 0.82
CA VAL A 19 -9.37 4.67 0.42
C VAL A 19 -8.98 4.79 -1.06
N ARG A 20 -9.98 4.91 -1.94
CA ARG A 20 -9.74 5.00 -3.38
C ARG A 20 -8.91 6.23 -3.74
N ALA A 21 -9.20 7.38 -3.13
CA ALA A 21 -8.44 8.61 -3.33
C ALA A 21 -6.99 8.47 -2.85
N ALA A 22 -6.78 7.88 -1.67
CA ALA A 22 -5.44 7.67 -1.12
C ALA A 22 -4.59 6.75 -2.00
N MET A 23 -5.13 5.63 -2.44
CA MET A 23 -4.42 4.70 -3.33
C MET A 23 -4.12 5.34 -4.69
N ALA A 24 -5.08 6.07 -5.26
CA ALA A 24 -4.88 6.76 -6.54
C ALA A 24 -3.82 7.87 -6.45
N ALA A 25 -3.80 8.64 -5.36
CA ALA A 25 -2.80 9.68 -5.14
C ALA A 25 -1.41 9.08 -4.91
N ALA A 26 -1.30 8.00 -4.13
CA ALA A 26 -0.04 7.28 -3.92
C ALA A 26 0.50 6.67 -5.23
N ALA A 27 -0.35 5.98 -5.98
CA ALA A 27 0.02 5.41 -7.28
C ALA A 27 0.45 6.48 -8.29
N GLY A 28 -0.19 7.66 -8.24
CA GLY A 28 0.11 8.80 -9.11
C GLY A 28 1.28 9.67 -8.66
N GLY A 29 1.87 9.41 -7.49
CA GLY A 29 2.93 10.25 -6.93
C GLY A 29 2.48 11.66 -6.54
N ARG A 30 1.19 11.85 -6.24
CA ARG A 30 0.59 13.15 -5.97
C ARG A 30 0.58 13.46 -4.48
N LYS A 31 1.75 13.84 -3.95
CA LYS A 31 1.99 14.07 -2.52
C LYS A 31 0.97 15.02 -1.89
N GLN A 32 0.75 16.19 -2.47
CA GLN A 32 -0.12 17.20 -1.86
C GLN A 32 -1.59 16.76 -1.84
N GLU A 33 -2.05 16.07 -2.88
CA GLU A 33 -3.40 15.48 -2.89
C GLU A 33 -3.54 14.41 -1.82
N TRP A 34 -2.51 13.57 -1.65
CA TRP A 34 -2.51 12.52 -0.64
C TRP A 34 -2.54 13.11 0.77
N LEU A 35 -1.66 14.08 1.08
CA LEU A 35 -1.61 14.75 2.39
C LEU A 35 -2.94 15.43 2.74
N ALA A 36 -3.64 16.00 1.76
CA ALA A 36 -4.92 16.69 1.96
C ALA A 36 -6.07 15.73 2.36
N LEU A 37 -5.90 14.43 2.24
CA LEU A 37 -6.91 13.44 2.63
C LEU A 37 -6.93 13.15 4.13
N PHE A 38 -5.91 13.57 4.88
CA PHE A 38 -5.72 13.21 6.29
C PHE A 38 -6.12 14.34 7.22
N ALA A 39 -6.81 13.97 8.31
CA ALA A 39 -7.10 14.89 9.39
C ALA A 39 -5.82 15.27 10.18
N PRO A 40 -5.80 16.42 10.89
CA PRO A 40 -4.60 16.86 11.62
C PRO A 40 -4.13 15.90 12.73
N ASP A 41 -5.01 15.09 13.27
CA ASP A 41 -4.73 14.13 14.34
C ASP A 41 -4.58 12.67 13.86
N THR A 42 -4.39 12.48 12.57
CA THR A 42 -4.29 11.15 11.95
C THR A 42 -3.11 10.34 12.49
N VAL A 43 -3.32 9.04 12.53
CA VAL A 43 -2.28 8.03 12.80
C VAL A 43 -2.20 7.07 11.62
N ILE A 44 -0.99 6.85 11.10
CA ILE A 44 -0.67 5.79 10.13
C ILE A 44 0.13 4.70 10.83
N GLU A 45 -0.34 3.47 10.73
CA GLU A 45 0.37 2.26 11.14
C GLU A 45 0.47 1.32 9.92
N ASP A 46 1.63 1.29 9.29
CA ASP A 46 1.84 0.52 8.06
C ASP A 46 3.25 -0.13 8.05
N PRO A 47 3.36 -1.35 8.60
CA PRO A 47 2.32 -2.18 9.21
C PRO A 47 2.03 -1.80 10.66
N VAL A 48 0.94 -2.32 11.19
CA VAL A 48 0.68 -2.29 12.64
C VAL A 48 1.78 -3.07 13.35
N GLY A 49 2.39 -2.47 14.37
CA GLY A 49 3.49 -3.06 15.13
C GLY A 49 4.87 -2.78 14.56
N PRO A 50 5.92 -3.30 15.20
CA PRO A 50 7.30 -3.06 14.78
C PRO A 50 7.63 -3.64 13.41
N SER A 51 8.40 -2.89 12.61
CA SER A 51 8.88 -3.32 11.31
C SER A 51 10.14 -2.54 10.90
N MET A 52 10.70 -2.85 9.73
CA MET A 52 11.78 -2.06 9.14
C MET A 52 11.37 -0.61 8.82
N LEU A 53 10.08 -0.33 8.68
CA LEU A 53 9.56 1.01 8.39
C LEU A 53 9.21 1.80 9.67
N ASP A 54 9.04 1.12 10.78
CA ASP A 54 8.73 1.68 12.09
C ASP A 54 9.27 0.73 13.19
N PRO A 55 10.55 0.84 13.54
CA PRO A 55 11.18 -0.11 14.46
C PRO A 55 10.56 -0.18 15.85
N GLU A 56 9.96 0.92 16.33
CA GLU A 56 9.29 0.96 17.63
C GLU A 56 7.79 0.57 17.54
N GLY A 57 7.21 0.50 16.34
CA GLY A 57 5.81 0.16 16.14
C GLY A 57 4.82 1.18 16.70
N LYS A 58 5.22 2.46 16.79
CA LYS A 58 4.40 3.53 17.37
C LYS A 58 3.46 4.21 16.38
N GLY A 59 3.65 3.96 15.09
CA GLY A 59 2.94 4.64 14.02
C GLY A 59 3.47 6.07 13.77
N HIS A 60 2.92 6.69 12.73
CA HIS A 60 3.24 8.04 12.29
C HIS A 60 2.06 8.95 12.62
N ARG A 61 2.29 10.04 13.34
CA ARG A 61 1.22 10.87 13.91
C ARG A 61 1.33 12.32 13.48
N GLY A 62 0.17 12.90 13.21
CA GLY A 62 0.04 14.31 12.89
C GLY A 62 0.64 14.70 11.53
N PRO A 63 0.54 15.98 11.13
CA PRO A 63 0.97 16.44 9.81
C PRO A 63 2.43 16.10 9.49
N ASP A 64 3.34 16.35 10.43
CA ASP A 64 4.78 16.08 10.24
C ASP A 64 5.08 14.58 10.13
N GLY A 65 4.40 13.75 10.93
CA GLY A 65 4.54 12.30 10.87
C GLY A 65 4.00 11.71 9.57
N ILE A 66 2.87 12.21 9.09
CA ILE A 66 2.24 11.78 7.83
C ILE A 66 3.09 12.20 6.63
N GLU A 67 3.63 13.42 6.63
CA GLU A 67 4.53 13.89 5.58
C GLU A 67 5.82 13.08 5.54
N ARG A 68 6.41 12.80 6.71
CA ARG A 68 7.61 11.93 6.82
C ARG A 68 7.33 10.53 6.31
N PHE A 69 6.15 9.96 6.63
CA PHE A 69 5.75 8.66 6.10
C PHE A 69 5.75 8.64 4.57
N TRP A 70 5.21 9.68 3.94
CA TRP A 70 5.27 9.81 2.48
C TRP A 70 6.70 9.82 1.97
N ASP A 71 7.56 10.67 2.51
CA ASP A 71 8.92 10.87 2.02
C ASP A 71 9.82 9.64 2.22
N GLU A 72 9.64 8.95 3.34
CA GLU A 72 10.46 7.79 3.68
C GLU A 72 9.99 6.48 3.04
N ASN A 73 8.69 6.36 2.73
CA ASN A 73 8.10 5.10 2.28
C ASN A 73 7.50 5.20 0.87
N ILE A 74 6.56 6.12 0.64
CA ILE A 74 5.86 6.19 -0.64
C ILE A 74 6.76 6.75 -1.74
N ALA A 75 7.46 7.86 -1.46
CA ALA A 75 8.30 8.54 -2.45
C ALA A 75 9.48 7.69 -2.96
N ARG A 76 9.89 6.68 -2.22
CA ARG A 76 10.98 5.75 -2.59
C ARG A 76 10.55 4.63 -3.53
N VAL A 77 9.27 4.47 -3.75
CA VAL A 77 8.74 3.46 -4.67
C VAL A 77 8.54 4.08 -6.04
N ARG A 78 9.21 3.53 -7.05
CA ARG A 78 9.09 4.02 -8.44
C ARG A 78 7.71 3.77 -9.04
N LYS A 79 7.11 2.63 -8.69
CA LYS A 79 5.81 2.24 -9.23
C LYS A 79 5.06 1.37 -8.22
N PHE A 80 3.83 1.78 -7.93
CA PHE A 80 2.86 0.96 -7.20
C PHE A 80 1.85 0.33 -8.15
N HIS A 81 1.50 -0.90 -7.87
CA HIS A 81 0.26 -1.49 -8.35
C HIS A 81 -0.54 -1.96 -7.15
N PHE A 82 -1.68 -1.31 -6.90
CA PHE A 82 -2.64 -1.73 -5.89
C PHE A 82 -3.73 -2.56 -6.54
N ARG A 83 -3.97 -3.75 -6.01
CA ARG A 83 -5.13 -4.56 -6.37
C ARG A 83 -5.99 -4.77 -5.14
N VAL A 84 -7.22 -4.25 -5.16
CA VAL A 84 -8.21 -4.43 -4.09
C VAL A 84 -9.17 -5.51 -4.53
N SER A 85 -9.12 -6.66 -3.87
CA SER A 85 -9.93 -7.83 -4.19
C SER A 85 -11.23 -7.90 -3.40
N ASP A 86 -11.31 -7.24 -2.24
CA ASP A 86 -12.53 -7.11 -1.45
C ASP A 86 -12.51 -5.82 -0.62
N SER A 87 -13.71 -5.32 -0.25
CA SER A 87 -13.87 -4.06 0.46
C SER A 87 -15.17 -4.05 1.25
N PHE A 88 -15.06 -3.71 2.53
CA PHE A 88 -16.16 -3.72 3.50
C PHE A 88 -16.25 -2.35 4.17
N ALA A 89 -17.26 -1.58 3.85
CA ALA A 89 -17.46 -0.26 4.43
C ALA A 89 -18.72 -0.23 5.29
N ASN A 90 -18.56 0.25 6.54
CA ASN A 90 -19.66 0.46 7.46
C ASN A 90 -19.27 1.48 8.54
N GLY A 91 -20.21 2.30 8.99
CA GLY A 91 -19.91 3.35 9.96
C GLY A 91 -18.79 4.29 9.46
N PRO A 92 -17.79 4.63 10.30
CA PRO A 92 -16.70 5.51 9.90
C PRO A 92 -15.57 4.80 9.16
N ALA A 93 -15.64 3.47 8.94
CA ALA A 93 -14.50 2.68 8.52
C ALA A 93 -14.73 1.92 7.20
N CYS A 94 -13.62 1.62 6.53
CA CYS A 94 -13.56 0.73 5.37
C CYS A 94 -12.36 -0.20 5.50
N ALA A 95 -12.62 -1.50 5.52
CA ALA A 95 -11.61 -2.55 5.52
C ALA A 95 -11.46 -3.12 4.11
N ASN A 96 -10.23 -3.39 3.69
CA ASN A 96 -9.95 -3.84 2.33
C ASN A 96 -8.95 -4.99 2.32
N VAL A 97 -9.14 -5.92 1.40
CA VAL A 97 -8.16 -6.95 1.07
C VAL A 97 -7.35 -6.46 -0.11
N VAL A 98 -6.05 -6.27 0.09
CA VAL A 98 -5.19 -5.59 -0.88
C VAL A 98 -3.92 -6.40 -1.14
N THR A 99 -3.55 -6.49 -2.40
CA THR A 99 -2.20 -6.90 -2.82
C THR A 99 -1.51 -5.68 -3.44
N ILE A 100 -0.36 -5.32 -2.90
CA ILE A 100 0.46 -4.21 -3.39
C ILE A 100 1.71 -4.80 -4.04
N THR A 101 1.94 -4.47 -5.30
CA THR A 101 3.23 -4.72 -5.95
C THR A 101 3.99 -3.41 -6.03
N ALA A 102 5.15 -3.36 -5.42
CA ALA A 102 6.02 -2.20 -5.42
C ALA A 102 7.28 -2.48 -6.25
N THR A 103 7.61 -1.56 -7.15
CA THR A 103 8.88 -1.56 -7.88
C THR A 103 9.77 -0.48 -7.30
N LEU A 104 10.90 -0.90 -6.76
CA LEU A 104 11.92 -0.02 -6.16
C LEU A 104 12.93 0.45 -7.21
N ASP A 105 13.80 1.38 -6.81
CA ASP A 105 14.93 1.77 -7.62
C ASP A 105 15.81 0.56 -7.97
N GLY A 106 16.33 0.54 -9.19
CA GLY A 106 17.06 -0.62 -9.70
C GLY A 106 16.18 -1.75 -10.22
N GLY A 107 14.83 -1.62 -10.16
CA GLY A 107 13.88 -2.58 -10.72
C GLY A 107 13.58 -3.78 -9.81
N THR A 108 14.07 -3.78 -8.58
CA THR A 108 13.67 -4.79 -7.59
C THR A 108 12.18 -4.66 -7.28
N THR A 109 11.46 -5.77 -7.24
CA THR A 109 10.03 -5.81 -6.93
C THR A 109 9.77 -6.52 -5.61
N THR A 110 8.70 -6.12 -4.94
CA THR A 110 8.17 -6.80 -3.77
C THR A 110 6.65 -6.85 -3.84
N THR A 111 6.06 -7.85 -3.20
CA THR A 111 4.61 -8.02 -3.10
C THR A 111 4.20 -8.02 -1.64
N ILE A 112 3.20 -7.23 -1.32
CA ILE A 112 2.64 -7.08 0.02
C ILE A 112 1.17 -7.50 -0.03
N ASP A 113 0.86 -8.66 0.54
CA ASP A 113 -0.53 -9.05 0.81
C ASP A 113 -0.92 -8.48 2.17
N CYS A 114 -1.96 -7.68 2.22
CA CYS A 114 -2.35 -6.99 3.43
C CYS A 114 -3.87 -6.80 3.57
N LEU A 115 -4.27 -6.55 4.81
CA LEU A 115 -5.56 -5.98 5.13
C LEU A 115 -5.34 -4.52 5.52
N THR A 116 -6.10 -3.61 4.94
CA THR A 116 -6.07 -2.19 5.32
C THR A 116 -7.39 -1.78 5.93
N VAL A 117 -7.33 -0.96 6.99
CA VAL A 117 -8.50 -0.35 7.59
C VAL A 117 -8.29 1.15 7.65
N TYR A 118 -9.21 1.87 7.00
CA TYR A 118 -9.26 3.33 7.03
C TYR A 118 -10.46 3.78 7.85
N THR A 119 -10.25 4.76 8.71
CA THR A 119 -11.33 5.41 9.44
C THR A 119 -11.36 6.89 9.06
N VAL A 120 -12.55 7.43 8.84
CA VAL A 120 -12.74 8.84 8.48
C VAL A 120 -13.59 9.56 9.53
N ASP A 121 -13.43 10.88 9.61
CA ASP A 121 -14.28 11.77 10.37
C ASP A 121 -15.55 12.17 9.59
N ASP A 122 -16.37 13.06 10.19
CA ASP A 122 -17.61 13.52 9.58
C ASP A 122 -17.37 14.36 8.31
N ASP A 123 -16.18 14.94 8.13
CA ASP A 123 -15.77 15.66 6.93
C ASP A 123 -15.18 14.74 5.85
N GLY A 124 -15.08 13.45 6.12
CA GLY A 124 -14.50 12.46 5.22
C GLY A 124 -12.98 12.43 5.21
N LEU A 125 -12.32 13.12 6.14
CA LEU A 125 -10.86 13.09 6.29
C LEU A 125 -10.43 11.83 7.05
N ILE A 126 -9.30 11.25 6.64
CA ILE A 126 -8.75 10.04 7.25
C ILE A 126 -8.18 10.39 8.63
N THR A 127 -8.69 9.73 9.67
CA THR A 127 -8.21 9.86 11.05
C THR A 127 -7.33 8.70 11.48
N SER A 128 -7.44 7.55 10.79
CA SER A 128 -6.62 6.37 11.04
C SER A 128 -6.45 5.58 9.76
N PHE A 129 -5.23 5.19 9.47
CA PHE A 129 -4.88 4.21 8.45
C PHE A 129 -4.05 3.11 9.08
N ARG A 130 -4.56 1.89 9.06
CA ARG A 130 -3.90 0.71 9.63
C ARG A 130 -3.77 -0.36 8.56
N ALA A 131 -2.54 -0.76 8.26
CA ALA A 131 -2.24 -1.86 7.37
C ALA A 131 -1.69 -3.04 8.18
N HIS A 132 -2.19 -4.23 7.89
CA HIS A 132 -1.80 -5.47 8.54
C HIS A 132 -1.10 -6.36 7.53
N TRP A 133 0.22 -6.49 7.66
CA TRP A 133 1.05 -7.38 6.86
C TRP A 133 2.28 -7.83 7.66
N GLU A 134 2.87 -8.92 7.24
CA GLU A 134 3.98 -9.55 7.94
C GLU A 134 5.30 -9.21 7.24
N PRO A 135 6.24 -8.51 7.92
CA PRO A 135 7.52 -8.11 7.33
C PRO A 135 8.30 -9.26 6.70
N ASP A 136 8.40 -10.40 7.35
CA ASP A 136 9.14 -11.56 6.83
C ASP A 136 8.52 -12.12 5.55
N ARG A 137 7.18 -12.13 5.44
CA ARG A 137 6.49 -12.55 4.22
C ARG A 137 6.79 -11.61 3.06
N VAL A 138 6.81 -10.31 3.33
CA VAL A 138 7.12 -9.28 2.32
C VAL A 138 8.58 -9.40 1.87
N MET A 139 9.52 -9.54 2.80
CA MET A 139 10.94 -9.73 2.48
C MET A 139 11.19 -10.97 1.63
N ALA A 140 10.46 -12.05 1.85
CA ALA A 140 10.55 -13.27 1.05
C ALA A 140 10.10 -13.10 -0.42
N THR A 141 9.37 -12.04 -0.75
CA THR A 141 8.91 -11.74 -2.11
C THR A 141 9.88 -10.88 -2.92
N LEU A 142 10.93 -10.34 -2.29
CA LEU A 142 11.91 -9.49 -2.98
C LEU A 142 12.52 -10.24 -4.17
N THR A 143 12.40 -9.66 -5.35
CA THR A 143 12.90 -10.24 -6.60
C THR A 143 13.67 -9.18 -7.38
N SER A 144 14.97 -9.42 -7.60
CA SER A 144 15.79 -8.56 -8.45
C SER A 144 15.52 -8.83 -9.93
N PRO A 145 15.82 -7.88 -10.85
CA PRO A 145 15.73 -8.11 -12.29
C PRO A 145 16.58 -9.29 -12.76
N GLN A 146 17.72 -9.54 -12.12
CA GLN A 146 18.64 -10.66 -12.43
C GLN A 146 18.01 -12.01 -12.04
N ASP A 147 17.24 -12.07 -10.96
CA ASP A 147 16.58 -13.31 -10.52
C ASP A 147 15.31 -13.60 -11.36
N ALA A 148 14.63 -12.57 -11.85
CA ALA A 148 13.52 -12.73 -12.77
C ALA A 148 13.97 -13.38 -14.09
N GLY A 149 15.16 -13.05 -14.60
CA GLY A 149 15.74 -13.66 -15.78
C GLY A 149 16.06 -15.15 -15.61
N LYS A 150 16.48 -15.58 -14.43
CA LYS A 150 16.82 -16.99 -14.15
C LYS A 150 15.60 -17.91 -14.15
N ARG A 151 14.42 -17.43 -13.76
CA ARG A 151 13.17 -18.21 -13.78
C ARG A 151 12.69 -18.54 -15.19
N PHE A 152 13.02 -17.74 -16.19
CA PHE A 152 12.68 -17.98 -17.60
C PHE A 152 13.68 -18.94 -18.30
N GLN A 153 14.92 -19.02 -17.83
CA GLN A 153 15.94 -19.91 -18.42
C GLN A 153 15.82 -21.38 -17.94
N GLY A 154 15.00 -21.67 -16.92
CA GLY A 154 14.83 -23.00 -16.37
C GLY A 154 13.80 -23.89 -17.08
N HIS A 155 13.18 -23.44 -18.17
CA HIS A 155 12.19 -24.21 -18.92
C HIS A 155 12.53 -24.29 -20.41
N ALA A 156 13.69 -24.87 -20.72
CA ALA A 156 13.92 -25.36 -22.07
C ALA A 156 13.24 -26.74 -22.18
N PRO A 157 12.35 -26.96 -23.17
CA PRO A 157 11.77 -28.28 -23.37
C PRO A 157 12.90 -29.25 -23.77
N SER A 158 12.99 -30.41 -23.09
CA SER A 158 13.82 -31.51 -23.51
C SER A 158 13.48 -31.89 -24.95
N PRO A 159 14.45 -32.12 -25.82
CA PRO A 159 14.18 -32.70 -27.13
C PRO A 159 13.56 -34.09 -26.95
N ALA A 160 12.45 -34.31 -27.65
CA ALA A 160 11.82 -35.61 -27.72
C ALA A 160 12.73 -36.65 -28.38
N PRO A 161 12.64 -37.93 -28.01
CA PRO A 161 13.47 -39.01 -28.55
C PRO A 161 13.20 -39.30 -30.02
#